data_b91c9f26c21a723ea214a9c05f97b768
#
_entry.id   b91c9f26c21a723ea214a9c05f97b768
#
_cell.length_a   1.000
_cell.length_b   1.000
_cell.length_c   1.000
_cell.angle_alpha   90.00
_cell.angle_beta   90.00
_cell.angle_gamma   90.00
#
_symmetry.space_group_name_H-M   'P 1'
#
loop_
_entity.id
_entity.type
_entity.pdbx_description
1 polymer ?
#
loop_
_entity_poly.entity_id
_entity_poly.type
_entity_poly.pdbx_seq_one_letter_code
_entity_poly.pdbx_strand_id
1 'polypeptide(L)'
;PRIDAVPEMVRWWDRWLRGRRNGVDEAPPVTVFVRHATRLAPDLGELAGSWRDEPVWPPERARTLTLPLSGAAPASEGVDRLAVRADVGSAAWISCAGHLPFGQPDDQRSDDAWSLVYDWEPDEELEILGHPRLTVRVGSSAPVAFLSAKLCDVFPDGTSALVAREFLNLAQRRSL
;
A
#
# COMPACT_ATOMS: atom_id res chain seq x y z
N PRO A 1 2.22 4.87 15.59
CA PRO A 1 3.11 4.05 16.38
C PRO A 1 4.55 4.50 16.18
N ARG A 2 5.32 4.60 17.25
CA ARG A 2 6.75 4.81 17.17
C ARG A 2 7.45 3.51 17.57
N ILE A 3 8.30 3.01 16.69
CA ILE A 3 9.23 1.95 17.01
C ILE A 3 10.64 2.56 17.01
N ASP A 4 11.40 2.32 18.06
CA ASP A 4 12.82 2.62 18.01
C ASP A 4 13.52 1.44 17.31
N ALA A 5 13.80 1.61 16.04
CA ALA A 5 14.39 0.57 15.23
C ALA A 5 15.85 0.25 15.64
N VAL A 6 16.56 1.21 16.23
CA VAL A 6 17.99 1.04 16.55
C VAL A 6 18.21 -0.03 17.62
N PRO A 7 17.52 -0.03 18.77
CA PRO A 7 17.64 -1.12 19.75
C PRO A 7 17.27 -2.49 19.16
N GLU A 8 16.24 -2.58 18.29
CA GLU A 8 15.87 -3.84 17.65
C GLU A 8 16.96 -4.36 16.71
N MET A 9 17.57 -3.45 15.92
CA MET A 9 18.71 -3.81 15.07
C MET A 9 19.90 -4.27 15.91
N VAL A 10 20.23 -3.56 16.99
CA VAL A 10 21.32 -3.95 17.91
C VAL A 10 21.03 -5.31 18.55
N ARG A 11 19.81 -5.53 19.02
CA ARG A 11 19.38 -6.81 19.60
C ARG A 11 19.54 -7.96 18.61
N TRP A 12 19.16 -7.76 17.36
CA TRP A 12 19.34 -8.73 16.27
C TRP A 12 20.81 -9.07 16.04
N TRP A 13 21.67 -8.04 15.84
CA TRP A 13 23.08 -8.26 15.56
C TRP A 13 23.87 -8.79 16.76
N ASP A 14 23.49 -8.43 17.98
CA ASP A 14 24.08 -9.02 19.20
C ASP A 14 23.82 -10.52 19.28
N ARG A 15 22.63 -10.98 18.84
CA ARG A 15 22.31 -12.41 18.79
C ARG A 15 23.15 -13.13 17.73
N TRP A 16 23.14 -12.62 16.51
CA TRP A 16 23.67 -13.37 15.37
C TRP A 16 25.18 -13.15 15.13
N LEU A 17 25.75 -11.99 15.46
CA LEU A 17 27.16 -11.72 15.30
C LEU A 17 28.00 -11.95 16.57
N ARG A 18 27.38 -11.79 17.76
CA ARG A 18 28.08 -11.89 19.03
C ARG A 18 27.67 -13.11 19.86
N GLY A 19 26.71 -13.89 19.38
CA GLY A 19 26.22 -15.08 20.07
C GLY A 19 25.47 -14.80 21.38
N ARG A 20 25.08 -13.55 21.65
CA ARG A 20 24.36 -13.21 22.87
C ARG A 20 22.97 -13.83 22.90
N ARG A 21 22.62 -14.50 23.95
CA ARG A 21 21.24 -14.98 24.18
C ARG A 21 20.41 -13.81 24.69
N ASN A 22 19.50 -13.31 23.89
CA ASN A 22 18.66 -12.15 24.19
C ASN A 22 17.19 -12.33 23.75
N GLY A 23 16.78 -13.58 23.47
CA GLY A 23 15.39 -13.94 23.15
C GLY A 23 14.92 -13.58 21.74
N VAL A 24 15.80 -13.12 20.83
CA VAL A 24 15.43 -12.82 19.44
C VAL A 24 14.94 -14.06 18.70
N ASP A 25 15.58 -15.20 18.94
CA ASP A 25 15.24 -16.49 18.33
C ASP A 25 13.94 -17.10 18.87
N GLU A 26 13.42 -16.58 19.98
CA GLU A 26 12.15 -16.97 20.59
C GLU A 26 11.03 -15.98 20.27
N ALA A 27 11.37 -14.85 19.67
CA ALA A 27 10.41 -13.82 19.29
C ALA A 27 9.52 -14.28 18.11
N PRO A 28 8.28 -13.81 18.02
CA PRO A 28 7.44 -14.06 16.86
C PRO A 28 8.15 -13.64 15.57
N PRO A 29 8.01 -14.39 14.46
CA PRO A 29 8.69 -14.09 13.20
C PRO A 29 8.27 -12.75 12.60
N VAL A 30 7.07 -12.31 12.91
CA VAL A 30 6.51 -11.04 12.42
C VAL A 30 5.72 -10.35 13.51
N THR A 31 6.02 -9.08 13.75
CA THR A 31 5.21 -8.17 14.55
C THR A 31 4.74 -7.04 13.66
N VAL A 32 3.44 -6.83 13.56
CA VAL A 32 2.83 -5.82 12.70
C VAL A 32 2.03 -4.80 13.52
N PHE A 33 1.99 -3.58 13.04
CA PHE A 33 1.03 -2.58 13.52
C PHE A 33 -0.16 -2.55 12.57
N VAL A 34 -1.29 -3.04 13.04
CA VAL A 34 -2.55 -3.01 12.29
C VAL A 34 -3.18 -1.64 12.51
N ARG A 35 -3.26 -0.86 11.45
CA ARG A 35 -3.86 0.47 11.46
C ARG A 35 -5.37 0.36 11.32
N HIS A 36 -6.09 1.18 12.08
CA HIS A 36 -7.50 1.40 11.82
C HIS A 36 -7.68 2.40 10.68
N ALA A 37 -8.82 2.37 10.01
CA ALA A 37 -9.21 3.39 9.06
C ALA A 37 -9.11 4.78 9.73
N THR A 38 -8.34 5.67 9.12
CA THR A 38 -8.04 6.97 9.72
C THR A 38 -8.28 8.05 8.69
N ARG A 39 -9.11 9.05 9.04
CA ARG A 39 -9.33 10.20 8.16
C ARG A 39 -8.02 10.92 7.89
N LEU A 40 -7.91 11.41 6.68
CA LEU A 40 -6.76 12.21 6.27
C LEU A 40 -6.69 13.50 7.08
N ALA A 41 -5.50 13.81 7.57
CA ALA A 41 -5.19 15.07 8.21
C ALA A 41 -3.74 15.45 7.91
N PRO A 42 -3.43 16.74 7.72
CA PRO A 42 -2.07 17.18 7.40
C PRO A 42 -1.04 16.78 8.47
N ASP A 43 -1.45 16.82 9.73
CA ASP A 43 -0.63 16.52 10.89
C ASP A 43 -1.26 15.41 11.72
N LEU A 44 -1.04 14.16 11.31
CA LEU A 44 -1.44 13.02 12.14
C LEU A 44 -0.39 12.82 13.24
N GLY A 45 -0.65 13.34 14.42
CA GLY A 45 0.18 13.10 15.61
C GLY A 45 0.16 11.64 16.07
N GLU A 46 -0.98 10.97 15.90
CA GLU A 46 -1.18 9.58 16.28
C GLU A 46 -1.94 8.81 15.19
N LEU A 47 -1.58 7.56 15.03
CA LEU A 47 -2.30 6.61 14.18
C LEU A 47 -3.03 5.61 15.08
N ALA A 48 -4.34 5.53 14.96
CA ALA A 48 -5.13 4.51 15.63
C ALA A 48 -4.76 3.12 15.10
N GLY A 49 -4.66 2.15 16.00
CA GLY A 49 -4.30 0.79 15.67
C GLY A 49 -3.69 0.04 16.85
N SER A 50 -3.27 -1.17 16.61
CA SER A 50 -2.65 -2.03 17.63
C SER A 50 -1.49 -2.84 17.08
N TRP A 51 -0.52 -3.11 17.94
CA TRP A 51 0.54 -4.08 17.64
C TRP A 51 0.02 -5.50 17.81
N ARG A 52 0.44 -6.36 16.90
CA ARG A 52 0.07 -7.78 16.92
C ARG A 52 1.22 -8.65 16.45
N ASP A 53 1.45 -9.71 17.17
CA ASP A 53 2.40 -10.74 16.83
C ASP A 53 1.75 -11.82 15.98
N GLU A 54 2.43 -12.20 14.90
CA GLU A 54 2.01 -13.28 14.02
C GLU A 54 3.00 -14.43 14.13
N PRO A 55 2.56 -15.58 14.68
CA PRO A 55 3.43 -16.73 14.91
C PRO A 55 3.86 -17.42 13.61
N VAL A 56 3.09 -17.24 12.55
CA VAL A 56 3.38 -17.75 11.20
C VAL A 56 3.06 -16.69 10.16
N TRP A 57 3.78 -16.70 9.04
CA TRP A 57 3.53 -15.80 7.93
C TRP A 57 3.44 -16.55 6.60
N PRO A 58 2.42 -16.33 5.76
CA PRO A 58 1.23 -15.51 6.06
C PRO A 58 0.39 -16.11 7.20
N PRO A 59 -0.40 -15.28 7.93
CA PRO A 59 -1.25 -15.77 9.00
C PRO A 59 -2.25 -16.81 8.52
N GLU A 60 -2.46 -17.88 9.28
CA GLU A 60 -3.37 -18.98 8.89
C GLU A 60 -4.82 -18.51 8.68
N ARG A 61 -5.23 -17.45 9.37
CA ARG A 61 -6.55 -16.84 9.23
C ARG A 61 -6.69 -15.97 7.97
N ALA A 62 -5.57 -15.60 7.33
CA ALA A 62 -5.60 -14.77 6.15
C ALA A 62 -6.19 -15.54 4.97
N ARG A 63 -7.13 -14.91 4.28
CA ARG A 63 -7.76 -15.44 3.06
C ARG A 63 -7.41 -14.52 1.91
N THR A 64 -7.11 -15.09 0.76
CA THR A 64 -6.95 -14.30 -0.45
C THR A 64 -8.31 -13.93 -1.01
N LEU A 65 -8.57 -12.64 -1.11
CA LEU A 65 -9.71 -12.09 -1.80
C LEU A 65 -9.27 -11.67 -3.20
N THR A 66 -9.98 -12.15 -4.22
CA THR A 66 -9.71 -11.78 -5.62
C THR A 66 -10.86 -10.95 -6.14
N LEU A 67 -10.56 -9.72 -6.55
CA LEU A 67 -11.53 -8.77 -7.06
C LEU A 67 -11.32 -8.59 -8.56
N PRO A 68 -12.38 -8.72 -9.38
CA PRO A 68 -12.26 -8.43 -10.80
C PRO A 68 -12.16 -6.91 -11.03
N LEU A 69 -11.32 -6.50 -11.95
CA LEU A 69 -11.30 -5.12 -12.43
C LEU A 69 -12.44 -4.94 -13.44
N SER A 70 -13.57 -4.47 -12.94
CA SER A 70 -14.76 -4.25 -13.77
C SER A 70 -15.47 -2.96 -13.38
N GLY A 71 -16.00 -2.23 -14.36
CA GLY A 71 -16.85 -1.06 -14.12
C GLY A 71 -16.18 0.31 -14.20
N ALA A 72 -14.90 0.42 -14.54
CA ALA A 72 -14.18 1.70 -14.61
C ALA A 72 -14.68 2.65 -15.72
N ALA A 73 -15.24 2.12 -16.78
CA ALA A 73 -15.89 2.85 -17.87
C ALA A 73 -16.67 1.86 -18.73
N PRO A 74 -17.58 2.30 -19.61
CA PRO A 74 -18.14 1.40 -20.61
C PRO A 74 -16.98 0.97 -21.51
N ALA A 75 -16.39 -0.19 -21.17
CA ALA A 75 -15.33 -0.78 -21.96
C ALA A 75 -15.87 -1.13 -23.34
N SER A 76 -15.44 -0.46 -24.36
CA SER A 76 -15.60 -0.93 -25.72
C SER A 76 -14.66 -2.13 -25.90
N GLU A 77 -15.22 -3.32 -26.10
CA GLU A 77 -14.46 -4.55 -26.37
C GLU A 77 -13.65 -5.13 -25.19
N GLY A 78 -14.00 -4.81 -23.91
CA GLY A 78 -13.28 -5.32 -22.74
C GLY A 78 -11.87 -4.72 -22.54
N VAL A 79 -11.63 -3.54 -23.09
CA VAL A 79 -10.36 -2.81 -22.96
C VAL A 79 -10.60 -1.41 -22.44
N ASP A 80 -10.11 -1.14 -21.25
CA ASP A 80 -10.10 0.21 -20.69
C ASP A 80 -8.90 1.00 -21.25
N ARG A 81 -9.12 2.28 -21.55
CA ARG A 81 -8.10 3.15 -22.14
C ARG A 81 -7.89 4.37 -21.27
N LEU A 82 -6.64 4.70 -21.02
CA LEU A 82 -6.24 5.88 -20.26
C LEU A 82 -5.27 6.73 -21.06
N ALA A 83 -5.59 8.02 -21.19
CA ALA A 83 -4.64 9.01 -21.67
C ALA A 83 -3.82 9.54 -20.50
N VAL A 84 -2.50 9.39 -20.58
CA VAL A 84 -1.59 9.79 -19.50
C VAL A 84 -1.53 11.31 -19.37
N ARG A 85 -1.57 11.79 -18.13
CA ARG A 85 -1.34 13.19 -17.76
C ARG A 85 -0.12 13.27 -16.85
N ALA A 86 0.72 14.27 -17.04
CA ALA A 86 1.96 14.43 -16.29
C ALA A 86 1.76 14.97 -14.86
N ASP A 87 0.57 15.51 -14.58
CA ASP A 87 0.22 16.11 -13.29
C ASP A 87 -0.54 15.16 -12.34
N VAL A 88 -0.80 13.94 -12.76
CA VAL A 88 -1.44 12.91 -11.93
C VAL A 88 -0.40 12.23 -11.05
N GLY A 89 -0.73 12.03 -9.77
CA GLY A 89 0.12 11.39 -8.77
C GLY A 89 0.62 12.33 -7.68
N SER A 90 0.33 13.62 -7.78
CA SER A 90 0.76 14.60 -6.78
C SER A 90 0.11 14.39 -5.41
N ALA A 91 -1.12 13.93 -5.37
CA ALA A 91 -1.84 13.62 -4.12
C ALA A 91 -1.28 12.37 -3.40
N ALA A 92 -0.59 11.49 -4.11
CA ALA A 92 0.06 10.30 -3.54
C ALA A 92 1.47 10.59 -2.99
N TRP A 93 1.88 11.84 -2.93
CA TRP A 93 3.20 12.23 -2.46
C TRP A 93 3.39 11.86 -0.99
N ILE A 94 4.47 11.14 -0.72
CA ILE A 94 4.97 10.88 0.64
C ILE A 94 6.39 11.41 0.68
N SER A 95 6.61 12.46 1.46
CA SER A 95 7.96 12.96 1.68
C SER A 95 8.71 12.05 2.65
N CYS A 96 9.53 11.14 2.14
CA CYS A 96 10.45 10.38 2.97
C CYS A 96 11.83 11.02 3.05
N ALA A 97 12.11 12.04 2.28
CA ALA A 97 13.47 12.58 2.11
C ALA A 97 13.56 14.05 2.54
N GLY A 98 13.16 14.34 3.76
CA GLY A 98 13.53 15.61 4.38
C GLY A 98 12.57 16.78 4.21
N HIS A 99 11.38 16.60 3.70
CA HIS A 99 10.32 17.59 3.88
C HIS A 99 9.67 17.45 5.24
N LEU A 100 9.61 18.53 5.95
CA LEU A 100 8.83 18.66 7.18
C LEU A 100 7.60 19.56 6.91
N PRO A 101 6.43 19.23 7.46
CA PRO A 101 6.15 18.01 8.21
C PRO A 101 6.04 16.79 7.28
N PHE A 102 6.36 15.59 7.79
CA PHE A 102 6.12 14.32 7.09
C PHE A 102 4.61 14.12 6.99
N GLY A 103 4.01 14.68 5.96
CA GLY A 103 2.58 14.58 5.74
C GLY A 103 2.16 13.17 5.33
N GLN A 104 0.93 12.83 5.63
CA GLN A 104 0.28 11.69 4.99
C GLN A 104 -0.05 12.07 3.54
N PRO A 105 -0.22 11.10 2.64
CA PRO A 105 -0.75 11.38 1.31
C PRO A 105 -2.06 12.17 1.40
N ASP A 106 -2.24 13.08 0.49
CA ASP A 106 -3.48 13.86 0.38
C ASP A 106 -4.65 13.00 -0.11
N ASP A 107 -5.83 13.59 -0.14
CA ASP A 107 -7.01 13.01 -0.73
C ASP A 107 -6.77 12.66 -2.20
N GLN A 108 -6.90 11.40 -2.53
CA GLN A 108 -6.57 10.89 -3.85
C GLN A 108 -7.60 11.22 -4.93
N ARG A 109 -8.77 11.78 -4.59
CA ARG A 109 -9.84 12.10 -5.56
C ARG A 109 -9.38 12.94 -6.74
N SER A 110 -8.44 13.86 -6.52
CA SER A 110 -7.89 14.70 -7.59
C SER A 110 -7.14 13.88 -8.65
N ASP A 111 -6.44 12.84 -8.22
CA ASP A 111 -5.70 11.93 -9.10
C ASP A 111 -6.63 10.82 -9.64
N ASP A 112 -7.58 10.36 -8.83
CA ASP A 112 -8.54 9.30 -9.19
C ASP A 112 -9.42 9.76 -10.35
N ALA A 113 -9.80 11.05 -10.40
CA ALA A 113 -10.58 11.62 -11.49
C ALA A 113 -9.91 11.51 -12.89
N TRP A 114 -8.60 11.23 -12.92
CA TRP A 114 -7.81 11.07 -14.16
C TRP A 114 -7.14 9.69 -14.24
N SER A 115 -7.65 8.76 -13.49
CA SER A 115 -7.19 7.38 -13.42
C SER A 115 -8.30 6.42 -13.84
N LEU A 116 -7.96 5.18 -14.16
CA LEU A 116 -8.95 4.10 -14.20
C LEU A 116 -9.23 3.69 -12.76
N VAL A 117 -10.49 3.81 -12.36
CA VAL A 117 -10.94 3.51 -11.00
C VAL A 117 -11.86 2.30 -11.04
N TYR A 118 -11.63 1.38 -10.11
CA TYR A 118 -12.41 0.17 -9.94
C TYR A 118 -12.84 0.09 -8.48
N ASP A 119 -14.11 0.37 -8.24
CA ASP A 119 -14.67 0.40 -6.91
C ASP A 119 -15.22 -0.97 -6.51
N TRP A 120 -15.06 -1.26 -5.25
CA TRP A 120 -15.65 -2.42 -4.62
C TRP A 120 -16.05 -2.07 -3.19
N GLU A 121 -17.23 -2.52 -2.81
CA GLU A 121 -17.76 -2.35 -1.46
C GLU A 121 -17.76 -3.71 -0.74
N PRO A 122 -17.07 -3.82 0.41
CA PRO A 122 -17.10 -5.05 1.19
C PRO A 122 -18.43 -5.21 1.91
N ASP A 123 -18.93 -6.46 2.00
CA ASP A 123 -20.17 -6.78 2.71
C ASP A 123 -20.02 -6.67 4.25
N GLU A 124 -18.78 -6.67 4.74
CA GLU A 124 -18.44 -6.60 6.17
C GLU A 124 -17.13 -5.84 6.38
N GLU A 125 -16.83 -5.49 7.63
CA GLU A 125 -15.55 -4.87 7.98
C GLU A 125 -14.38 -5.74 7.52
N LEU A 126 -13.42 -5.14 6.83
CA LEU A 126 -12.30 -5.82 6.23
C LEU A 126 -10.97 -5.38 6.85
N GLU A 127 -10.21 -6.35 7.36
CA GLU A 127 -8.82 -6.15 7.72
C GLU A 127 -7.91 -6.66 6.59
N ILE A 128 -7.07 -5.78 6.06
CA ILE A 128 -6.09 -6.12 5.03
C ILE A 128 -4.73 -6.31 5.67
N LEU A 129 -4.18 -7.52 5.57
CA LEU A 129 -2.84 -7.85 6.06
C LEU A 129 -2.09 -8.64 5.00
N GLY A 130 -1.01 -8.06 4.49
CA GLY A 130 -0.19 -8.68 3.45
C GLY A 130 0.13 -7.72 2.31
N HIS A 131 0.41 -8.29 1.15
CA HIS A 131 0.83 -7.54 -0.04
C HIS A 131 -0.27 -7.61 -1.10
N PRO A 132 -0.95 -6.49 -1.41
CA PRO A 132 -1.87 -6.43 -2.55
C PRO A 132 -1.15 -6.84 -3.84
N ARG A 133 -1.83 -7.60 -4.68
CA ARG A 133 -1.30 -8.03 -5.98
C ARG A 133 -2.25 -7.62 -7.09
N LEU A 134 -1.74 -6.87 -8.07
CA LEU A 134 -2.45 -6.55 -9.29
C LEU A 134 -1.99 -7.48 -10.42
N THR A 135 -2.93 -8.13 -11.09
CA THR A 135 -2.68 -8.89 -12.31
C THR A 135 -3.47 -8.29 -13.45
N VAL A 136 -2.78 -7.72 -14.43
CA VAL A 136 -3.42 -6.98 -15.53
C VAL A 136 -2.67 -7.23 -16.84
N ARG A 137 -3.42 -7.26 -17.94
CA ARG A 137 -2.82 -7.20 -19.28
C ARG A 137 -2.79 -5.74 -19.72
N VAL A 138 -1.60 -5.21 -19.94
CA VAL A 138 -1.41 -3.80 -20.27
C VAL A 138 -0.63 -3.64 -21.57
N GLY A 139 -0.99 -2.64 -22.35
CA GLY A 139 -0.26 -2.17 -23.52
C GLY A 139 -0.02 -0.65 -23.44
N SER A 140 1.02 -0.18 -24.10
CA SER A 140 1.34 1.23 -24.21
C SER A 140 1.65 1.60 -25.64
N SER A 141 1.23 2.79 -26.07
CA SER A 141 1.64 3.39 -27.36
C SER A 141 3.05 3.96 -27.32
N ALA A 142 3.64 4.12 -26.12
CA ALA A 142 5.00 4.61 -25.95
C ALA A 142 5.98 3.45 -25.72
N PRO A 143 7.24 3.57 -26.18
CA PRO A 143 8.27 2.55 -25.97
C PRO A 143 8.68 2.38 -24.51
N VAL A 144 8.54 3.44 -23.71
CA VAL A 144 8.77 3.45 -22.26
C VAL A 144 7.51 3.96 -21.58
N ALA A 145 7.00 3.19 -20.63
CA ALA A 145 5.85 3.59 -19.84
C ALA A 145 5.95 2.99 -18.43
N PHE A 146 5.29 3.64 -17.49
CA PHE A 146 5.15 3.18 -16.12
C PHE A 146 3.68 2.88 -15.84
N LEU A 147 3.43 1.80 -15.14
CA LEU A 147 2.15 1.51 -14.54
C LEU A 147 2.21 1.91 -13.06
N SER A 148 1.30 2.76 -12.63
CA SER A 148 1.08 3.06 -11.22
C SER A 148 -0.23 2.44 -10.80
N ALA A 149 -0.23 1.74 -9.67
CA ALA A 149 -1.43 1.19 -9.06
C ALA A 149 -1.55 1.69 -7.62
N LYS A 150 -2.76 2.06 -7.22
CA LYS A 150 -3.10 2.49 -5.87
C LYS A 150 -4.24 1.62 -5.34
N LEU A 151 -4.16 1.29 -4.07
CA LEU A 151 -5.29 0.80 -3.29
C LEU A 151 -5.69 1.91 -2.33
N CYS A 152 -6.95 2.31 -2.37
CA CYS A 152 -7.48 3.38 -1.53
C CYS A 152 -8.66 2.89 -0.70
N ASP A 153 -8.83 3.48 0.46
CA ASP A 153 -10.01 3.37 1.31
C ASP A 153 -10.88 4.60 1.06
N VAL A 154 -12.10 4.38 0.55
CA VAL A 154 -13.01 5.45 0.19
C VAL A 154 -14.06 5.63 1.29
N PHE A 155 -14.00 6.77 1.95
CA PHE A 155 -14.91 7.11 3.03
C PHE A 155 -16.30 7.49 2.48
N PRO A 156 -17.36 7.45 3.34
CA PRO A 156 -18.73 7.78 2.92
C PRO A 156 -18.90 9.22 2.37
N ASP A 157 -18.00 10.14 2.69
CA ASP A 157 -17.99 11.50 2.13
C ASP A 157 -17.20 11.58 0.80
N GLY A 158 -16.76 10.44 0.28
CA GLY A 158 -15.99 10.32 -0.93
C GLY A 158 -14.48 10.57 -0.78
N THR A 159 -13.98 10.92 0.41
CA THR A 159 -12.55 11.07 0.66
C THR A 159 -11.84 9.76 0.33
N SER A 160 -10.81 9.81 -0.51
CA SER A 160 -10.04 8.65 -0.97
C SER A 160 -8.68 8.64 -0.27
N ALA A 161 -8.50 7.73 0.68
CA ALA A 161 -7.29 7.60 1.49
C ALA A 161 -6.38 6.52 0.94
N LEU A 162 -5.13 6.87 0.66
CA LEU A 162 -4.14 5.91 0.13
C LEU A 162 -3.79 4.86 1.18
N VAL A 163 -3.99 3.59 0.83
CA VAL A 163 -3.62 2.42 1.65
C VAL A 163 -2.29 1.84 1.18
N ALA A 164 -2.16 1.61 -0.12
CA ALA A 164 -0.93 1.07 -0.71
C ALA A 164 -0.76 1.57 -2.15
N ARG A 165 0.48 1.61 -2.62
CA ARG A 165 0.81 1.96 -3.99
C ARG A 165 2.02 1.20 -4.47
N GLU A 166 2.11 1.01 -5.78
CA GLU A 166 3.25 0.41 -6.44
C GLU A 166 3.43 1.01 -7.83
N PHE A 167 4.67 0.96 -8.33
CA PHE A 167 5.05 1.44 -9.66
C PHE A 167 5.81 0.34 -10.39
N LEU A 168 5.42 0.07 -11.62
CA LEU A 168 6.09 -0.88 -12.48
C LEU A 168 6.58 -0.20 -13.76
N ASN A 169 7.88 -0.26 -14.03
CA ASN A 169 8.42 0.11 -15.32
C ASN A 169 8.14 -1.00 -16.34
N LEU A 170 7.26 -0.73 -17.28
CA LEU A 170 6.83 -1.71 -18.28
C LEU A 170 7.95 -2.13 -19.23
N ALA A 171 8.98 -1.30 -19.41
CA ALA A 171 10.13 -1.65 -20.23
C ALA A 171 11.03 -2.71 -19.59
N GLN A 172 10.98 -2.89 -18.27
CA GLN A 172 11.82 -3.83 -17.51
C GLN A 172 11.12 -5.16 -17.15
N ARG A 173 9.84 -5.31 -17.50
CA ARG A 173 9.05 -6.49 -17.11
C ARG A 173 9.57 -7.84 -17.59
N ARG A 174 10.51 -7.87 -18.56
CA ARG A 174 11.11 -9.09 -19.09
C ARG A 174 12.36 -9.54 -18.34
N SER A 175 12.82 -8.75 -17.36
CA SER A 175 14.03 -9.02 -16.58
C SER A 175 13.74 -9.45 -15.13
N LEU A 176 12.49 -9.73 -14.81
CA LEU A 176 12.07 -10.30 -13.53
C LEU A 176 11.70 -11.76 -13.68
#